data_c15a6a51cb5377eaef843e8cbace3739
#
_entry.id   c15a6a51cb5377eaef843e8cbace3739
#
_cell.length_a   1.000
_cell.length_b   1.000
_cell.length_c   1.000
_cell.angle_alpha   90.00
_cell.angle_beta   90.00
_cell.angle_gamma   90.00
#
_symmetry.space_group_name_H-M   'P 1'
#
loop_
_entity.id
_entity.type
_entity.pdbx_description
1 polymer ?
#
loop_
_entity_poly.entity_id
_entity_poly.type
_entity_poly.pdbx_seq_one_letter_code
_entity_poly.pdbx_strand_id
1 'polypeptide(L)'
;MGTVDYKPAALRGYGLANGQQYETRLVPTTDSMGKPAQRQLFLELLVGGRASLYTRRDAYDEVHYYLYLAQAGAGPVQELENRVVKRGYAANEAANVIPVYRKTLSEAFRDCFAVQPSLPKLEYTASSLAQVVRRYNACSEPEAVFKSKDTNALKREGAAVAFGVVGGIYKTSMKFQGEISLRNGTYTSTSPAFGIYFSSTFPELNRNLELRIDALYQKLDYSDLYVAKGFSSVELREQASLQFQRLLVPLQLRYYFRTNLLRPYVFAGVHGSYLLSYSTQLRSEYTAGGVPVVTNKEALNPGIIGKSDYGVLGGAGLSFKAGKRRAIGFELRAERNGGFVSSPTISAPIIQYGGLVSIQLF
;
A
#
# COMPACT_ATOMS: atom_id res chain seq x y z
N MET A 1 33.68 4.84 -4.43
CA MET A 1 33.82 3.59 -3.64
C MET A 1 33.33 2.47 -4.52
N GLY A 2 34.19 1.47 -4.81
CA GLY A 2 33.80 0.29 -5.60
C GLY A 2 32.93 -0.65 -4.78
N THR A 3 31.91 -1.23 -5.42
CA THR A 3 31.08 -2.29 -4.81
C THR A 3 31.82 -3.61 -4.99
N VAL A 4 31.97 -4.39 -3.91
CA VAL A 4 32.55 -5.73 -3.96
C VAL A 4 31.44 -6.73 -3.71
N ASP A 5 31.21 -7.63 -4.67
CA ASP A 5 30.22 -8.68 -4.56
C ASP A 5 30.84 -9.96 -3.97
N TYR A 6 30.32 -10.42 -2.84
CA TYR A 6 30.72 -11.64 -2.19
C TYR A 6 29.74 -12.77 -2.48
N LYS A 7 30.28 -13.92 -2.91
CA LYS A 7 29.49 -15.15 -3.07
C LYS A 7 29.41 -15.92 -1.74
N PRO A 8 28.30 -16.65 -1.48
CA PRO A 8 28.15 -17.44 -0.25
C PRO A 8 29.29 -18.42 0.02
N ALA A 9 29.91 -18.97 -1.04
CA ALA A 9 31.08 -19.87 -0.90
C ALA A 9 32.36 -19.18 -0.39
N ALA A 10 32.44 -17.84 -0.52
CA ALA A 10 33.66 -17.08 -0.15
C ALA A 10 33.64 -16.56 1.29
N LEU A 11 32.46 -16.51 1.94
CA LEU A 11 32.29 -15.97 3.30
C LEU A 11 31.51 -16.94 4.18
N ARG A 12 31.94 -17.12 5.44
CA ARG A 12 31.15 -17.87 6.43
C ARG A 12 29.91 -17.13 6.91
N GLY A 13 29.91 -15.82 6.83
CA GLY A 13 28.82 -14.96 7.24
C GLY A 13 29.25 -13.50 7.32
N TYR A 14 28.29 -12.61 7.53
CA TYR A 14 28.52 -11.18 7.72
C TYR A 14 27.44 -10.57 8.63
N GLY A 15 27.74 -9.43 9.20
CA GLY A 15 26.80 -8.65 10.00
C GLY A 15 26.56 -7.29 9.37
N LEU A 16 25.33 -6.79 9.50
CA LEU A 16 24.95 -5.44 9.09
C LEU A 16 24.97 -4.48 10.30
N ALA A 17 25.15 -3.20 10.04
CA ALA A 17 25.17 -2.17 11.09
C ALA A 17 23.86 -2.06 11.88
N ASN A 18 22.75 -2.56 11.35
CA ASN A 18 21.45 -2.65 12.01
C ASN A 18 21.31 -3.86 12.97
N GLY A 19 22.37 -4.66 13.12
CA GLY A 19 22.42 -5.83 14.00
C GLY A 19 21.99 -7.15 13.34
N GLN A 20 21.54 -7.15 12.09
CA GLN A 20 21.24 -8.39 11.36
C GLN A 20 22.53 -9.18 11.10
N GLN A 21 22.47 -10.50 11.30
CA GLN A 21 23.57 -11.42 11.05
C GLN A 21 23.14 -12.43 9.99
N TYR A 22 24.04 -12.68 9.05
CA TYR A 22 23.85 -13.65 7.98
C TYR A 22 24.94 -14.68 8.05
N GLU A 23 24.56 -15.95 7.92
CA GLU A 23 25.50 -17.07 7.89
C GLU A 23 25.35 -17.83 6.58
N THR A 24 26.46 -18.31 6.04
CA THR A 24 26.44 -19.21 4.90
C THR A 24 26.02 -20.59 5.37
N ARG A 25 24.93 -21.10 4.81
CA ARG A 25 24.43 -22.45 5.11
C ARG A 25 24.16 -23.21 3.82
N LEU A 26 24.31 -24.53 3.91
CA LEU A 26 23.96 -25.46 2.86
C LEU A 26 22.44 -25.70 2.90
N VAL A 27 21.75 -25.28 1.85
CA VAL A 27 20.28 -25.33 1.75
C VAL A 27 19.87 -26.36 0.72
N PRO A 28 18.97 -27.31 1.06
CA PRO A 28 18.40 -28.20 0.07
C PRO A 28 17.60 -27.37 -0.95
N THR A 29 17.82 -27.64 -2.20
CA THR A 29 17.13 -26.98 -3.34
C THR A 29 16.79 -28.03 -4.37
N THR A 30 16.09 -27.63 -5.41
CA THR A 30 15.82 -28.44 -6.58
C THR A 30 16.54 -27.81 -7.77
N ASP A 31 17.20 -28.58 -8.61
CA ASP A 31 17.81 -28.07 -9.83
C ASP A 31 16.75 -27.79 -10.93
N SER A 32 17.18 -27.28 -12.08
CA SER A 32 16.30 -26.98 -13.22
C SER A 32 15.63 -28.21 -13.83
N MET A 33 16.07 -29.41 -13.47
CA MET A 33 15.52 -30.70 -13.91
C MET A 33 14.67 -31.38 -12.83
N GLY A 34 14.39 -30.68 -11.71
CA GLY A 34 13.61 -31.22 -10.61
C GLY A 34 14.35 -32.19 -9.70
N LYS A 35 15.69 -32.34 -9.83
CA LYS A 35 16.48 -33.22 -8.97
C LYS A 35 16.90 -32.52 -7.69
N PRO A 36 16.97 -33.24 -6.55
CA PRO A 36 17.49 -32.70 -5.31
C PRO A 36 18.91 -32.17 -5.50
N ALA A 37 19.15 -30.93 -5.13
CA ALA A 37 20.43 -30.25 -5.16
C ALA A 37 20.68 -29.53 -3.84
N GLN A 38 21.90 -29.10 -3.59
CA GLN A 38 22.25 -28.31 -2.41
C GLN A 38 22.99 -27.05 -2.85
N ARG A 39 22.64 -25.91 -2.27
CA ARG A 39 23.30 -24.65 -2.57
C ARG A 39 23.73 -23.95 -1.29
N GLN A 40 24.90 -23.34 -1.31
CA GLN A 40 25.36 -22.44 -0.26
C GLN A 40 24.64 -21.08 -0.44
N LEU A 41 23.90 -20.66 0.58
CA LEU A 41 23.14 -19.41 0.59
C LEU A 41 23.42 -18.63 1.87
N PHE A 42 23.36 -17.31 1.79
CA PHE A 42 23.32 -16.47 2.98
C PHE A 42 21.92 -16.52 3.58
N LEU A 43 21.81 -17.01 4.80
CA LEU A 43 20.58 -17.05 5.58
C LEU A 43 20.69 -16.07 6.74
N GLU A 44 19.65 -15.30 6.99
CA GLU A 44 19.54 -14.42 8.16
C GLU A 44 19.31 -15.27 9.41
N LEU A 45 20.17 -15.12 10.43
CA LEU A 45 20.03 -15.79 11.70
C LEU A 45 18.98 -15.08 12.56
N LEU A 46 17.90 -15.78 12.92
CA LEU A 46 16.84 -15.28 13.81
C LEU A 46 17.10 -15.68 15.27
N VAL A 47 17.49 -16.93 15.49
CA VAL A 47 17.83 -17.47 16.81
C VAL A 47 19.04 -18.36 16.65
N GLY A 48 20.07 -18.16 17.45
CA GLY A 48 21.23 -19.03 17.54
C GLY A 48 21.22 -19.87 18.82
N GLY A 49 21.76 -21.08 18.76
CA GLY A 49 21.86 -21.96 19.92
C GLY A 49 22.01 -23.43 19.53
N ARG A 50 21.60 -24.33 20.42
CA ARG A 50 21.52 -25.79 20.16
C ARG A 50 20.66 -26.06 18.92
N ALA A 51 19.53 -25.35 18.81
CA ALA A 51 18.76 -25.20 17.58
C ALA A 51 18.92 -23.76 17.09
N SER A 52 19.25 -23.59 15.82
CA SER A 52 19.33 -22.28 15.18
C SER A 52 18.23 -22.15 14.14
N LEU A 53 17.53 -21.01 14.16
CA LEU A 53 16.49 -20.65 13.22
C LEU A 53 16.99 -19.60 12.26
N TYR A 54 16.85 -19.85 10.98
CA TYR A 54 17.22 -18.93 9.91
C TYR A 54 16.02 -18.55 9.07
N THR A 55 16.11 -17.42 8.39
CA THR A 55 15.14 -17.00 7.39
C THR A 55 15.82 -16.51 6.12
N ARG A 56 15.11 -16.61 5.03
CA ARG A 56 15.49 -16.05 3.73
C ARG A 56 14.26 -15.67 2.95
N ARG A 57 14.35 -14.57 2.20
CA ARG A 57 13.39 -14.24 1.15
C ARG A 57 13.95 -14.69 -0.19
N ASP A 58 13.13 -15.31 -0.98
CA ASP A 58 13.49 -15.71 -2.34
C ASP A 58 13.30 -14.56 -3.35
N ALA A 59 13.46 -14.86 -4.65
CA ALA A 59 13.32 -13.89 -5.73
C ALA A 59 11.87 -13.41 -5.92
N TYR A 60 10.90 -14.17 -5.43
CA TYR A 60 9.46 -13.85 -5.47
C TYR A 60 8.98 -13.15 -4.21
N ASP A 61 9.91 -12.80 -3.30
CA ASP A 61 9.66 -12.18 -1.99
C ASP A 61 8.95 -13.11 -0.99
N GLU A 62 8.92 -14.42 -1.27
CA GLU A 62 8.41 -15.42 -0.35
C GLU A 62 9.39 -15.67 0.79
N VAL A 63 8.85 -15.85 2.01
CA VAL A 63 9.66 -16.04 3.22
C VAL A 63 9.78 -17.51 3.52
N HIS A 64 11.03 -18.00 3.56
CA HIS A 64 11.38 -19.35 3.93
C HIS A 64 12.07 -19.37 5.30
N TYR A 65 11.75 -20.38 6.11
CA TYR A 65 12.39 -20.61 7.40
C TYR A 65 13.14 -21.93 7.38
N TYR A 66 14.31 -21.94 8.03
CA TYR A 66 15.18 -23.11 8.08
C TYR A 66 15.61 -23.38 9.51
N LEU A 67 15.61 -24.66 9.90
CA LEU A 67 16.08 -25.14 11.18
C LEU A 67 17.45 -25.82 11.03
N TYR A 68 18.35 -25.54 11.93
CA TYR A 68 19.65 -26.23 12.07
C TYR A 68 19.79 -26.73 13.50
N LEU A 69 20.10 -28.01 13.68
CA LEU A 69 20.39 -28.60 14.96
C LEU A 69 21.92 -28.85 15.08
N ALA A 70 22.54 -28.22 16.08
CA ALA A 70 24.02 -28.35 16.28
C ALA A 70 24.47 -29.79 16.48
N GLN A 71 23.64 -30.68 16.99
CA GLN A 71 23.90 -32.09 17.19
C GLN A 71 23.91 -32.90 15.89
N ALA A 72 23.31 -32.38 14.81
CA ALA A 72 23.29 -33.05 13.51
C ALA A 72 24.59 -32.94 12.70
N GLY A 73 25.62 -32.28 13.24
CA GLY A 73 26.86 -32.05 12.55
C GLY A 73 26.80 -31.00 11.45
N ALA A 74 27.77 -30.97 10.54
CA ALA A 74 27.89 -29.97 9.46
C ALA A 74 26.90 -30.19 8.28
N GLY A 75 25.76 -30.80 8.51
CA GLY A 75 24.75 -31.10 7.50
C GLY A 75 23.98 -29.86 6.98
N PRO A 76 23.15 -30.04 5.94
CA PRO A 76 22.29 -28.98 5.43
C PRO A 76 21.25 -28.57 6.47
N VAL A 77 20.78 -27.33 6.38
CA VAL A 77 19.64 -26.88 7.17
C VAL A 77 18.37 -27.55 6.66
N GLN A 78 17.42 -27.80 7.57
CA GLN A 78 16.11 -28.33 7.23
C GLN A 78 15.12 -27.21 6.99
N GLU A 79 14.45 -27.19 5.84
CA GLU A 79 13.41 -26.21 5.56
C GLU A 79 12.15 -26.54 6.37
N LEU A 80 11.57 -25.49 6.96
CA LEU A 80 10.28 -25.55 7.66
C LEU A 80 9.18 -25.23 6.64
N GLU A 81 8.61 -26.26 6.00
CA GLU A 81 7.65 -26.10 4.94
C GLU A 81 6.25 -25.76 5.46
N ASN A 82 5.63 -24.74 4.87
CA ASN A 82 4.21 -24.46 4.99
C ASN A 82 3.57 -24.65 3.61
N ARG A 83 3.18 -25.88 3.29
CA ARG A 83 2.79 -26.29 1.94
C ARG A 83 1.36 -25.87 1.63
N VAL A 84 1.17 -25.08 0.56
CA VAL A 84 -0.14 -24.71 0.04
C VAL A 84 -0.52 -25.67 -1.07
N VAL A 85 -1.57 -26.47 -0.87
CA VAL A 85 -2.10 -27.39 -1.88
C VAL A 85 -3.40 -26.80 -2.44
N LYS A 86 -3.38 -26.44 -3.72
CA LYS A 86 -4.59 -26.05 -4.46
C LYS A 86 -5.30 -27.33 -4.93
N ARG A 87 -6.54 -27.56 -4.52
CA ARG A 87 -7.38 -28.61 -5.07
C ARG A 87 -8.19 -28.04 -6.23
N GLY A 88 -7.91 -28.50 -7.46
CA GLY A 88 -8.69 -28.18 -8.66
C GLY A 88 -8.21 -26.97 -9.47
N TYR A 89 -8.79 -26.85 -10.67
CA TYR A 89 -8.48 -25.82 -11.67
C TYR A 89 -9.41 -24.58 -11.58
N ALA A 90 -10.38 -24.57 -10.67
CA ALA A 90 -11.32 -23.47 -10.53
C ALA A 90 -10.75 -22.34 -9.65
N ALA A 91 -10.88 -21.11 -10.10
CA ALA A 91 -10.30 -19.92 -9.48
C ALA A 91 -10.83 -19.59 -8.05
N ASN A 92 -11.87 -20.29 -7.58
CA ASN A 92 -12.58 -20.01 -6.31
C ASN A 92 -12.45 -21.11 -5.25
N GLU A 93 -11.57 -22.10 -5.41
CA GLU A 93 -11.41 -23.13 -4.37
C GLU A 93 -10.43 -22.69 -3.29
N ALA A 94 -10.86 -22.87 -2.03
CA ALA A 94 -10.03 -22.55 -0.86
C ALA A 94 -8.73 -23.35 -0.88
N ALA A 95 -7.60 -22.69 -0.83
CA ALA A 95 -6.30 -23.32 -0.74
C ALA A 95 -6.14 -24.01 0.61
N ASN A 96 -5.90 -25.33 0.63
CA ASN A 96 -5.59 -26.05 1.84
C ASN A 96 -4.12 -25.86 2.20
N VAL A 97 -3.86 -25.27 3.37
CA VAL A 97 -2.51 -25.11 3.90
C VAL A 97 -2.16 -26.32 4.77
N ILE A 98 -1.12 -27.03 4.39
CA ILE A 98 -0.61 -28.16 5.17
C ILE A 98 0.61 -27.70 5.96
N PRO A 99 0.53 -27.56 7.29
CA PRO A 99 1.61 -27.05 8.13
C PRO A 99 2.66 -28.14 8.42
N VAL A 100 3.43 -28.56 7.41
CA VAL A 100 4.47 -29.61 7.52
C VAL A 100 5.50 -29.23 8.59
N TYR A 101 5.83 -27.95 8.72
CA TYR A 101 6.78 -27.45 9.72
C TYR A 101 6.45 -27.83 11.16
N ARG A 102 5.16 -28.00 11.50
CA ARG A 102 4.75 -28.41 12.86
C ARG A 102 5.24 -29.84 13.18
N LYS A 103 5.10 -30.75 12.21
CA LYS A 103 5.61 -32.11 12.33
C LYS A 103 7.12 -32.12 12.43
N THR A 104 7.80 -31.39 11.53
CA THR A 104 9.27 -31.23 11.54
C THR A 104 9.79 -30.75 12.89
N LEU A 105 9.14 -29.71 13.46
CA LEU A 105 9.53 -29.19 14.78
C LEU A 105 9.20 -30.17 15.92
N SER A 106 8.10 -30.90 15.84
CA SER A 106 7.75 -31.92 16.84
C SER A 106 8.76 -33.05 16.88
N GLU A 107 9.23 -33.51 15.73
CA GLU A 107 10.27 -34.53 15.61
C GLU A 107 11.63 -33.99 16.07
N ALA A 108 11.99 -32.77 15.67
CA ALA A 108 13.27 -32.13 16.02
C ALA A 108 13.39 -31.85 17.53
N PHE A 109 12.27 -31.53 18.19
CA PHE A 109 12.23 -31.12 19.60
C PHE A 109 11.59 -32.15 20.52
N ARG A 110 11.59 -33.43 20.11
CA ARG A 110 10.98 -34.53 20.87
C ARG A 110 11.55 -34.71 22.28
N ASP A 111 12.77 -34.26 22.51
CA ASP A 111 13.52 -34.34 23.76
C ASP A 111 13.15 -33.20 24.75
N CYS A 112 12.26 -32.26 24.36
CA CYS A 112 11.81 -31.15 25.20
C CYS A 112 10.29 -31.14 25.35
N PHE A 113 9.76 -31.70 26.42
CA PHE A 113 8.32 -31.76 26.71
C PHE A 113 7.68 -30.37 26.85
N ALA A 114 8.45 -29.35 27.25
CA ALA A 114 7.92 -27.99 27.47
C ALA A 114 7.47 -27.28 26.18
N VAL A 115 7.95 -27.70 25.02
CA VAL A 115 7.55 -27.09 23.72
C VAL A 115 6.43 -27.85 23.00
N GLN A 116 6.30 -29.16 23.25
CA GLN A 116 5.35 -30.05 22.55
C GLN A 116 3.90 -29.56 22.54
N PRO A 117 3.33 -29.07 23.68
CA PRO A 117 1.93 -28.61 23.69
C PRO A 117 1.66 -27.39 22.84
N SER A 118 2.69 -26.60 22.51
CA SER A 118 2.56 -25.35 21.71
C SER A 118 2.63 -25.60 20.20
N LEU A 119 3.22 -26.71 19.75
CA LEU A 119 3.46 -27.00 18.33
C LEU A 119 2.20 -27.17 17.47
N PRO A 120 1.11 -27.81 17.94
CA PRO A 120 -0.10 -27.98 17.12
C PRO A 120 -0.79 -26.68 16.73
N LYS A 121 -0.64 -25.62 17.54
CA LYS A 121 -1.22 -24.27 17.31
C LYS A 121 -0.20 -23.25 16.84
N LEU A 122 1.04 -23.68 16.55
CA LEU A 122 2.12 -22.78 16.17
C LEU A 122 1.81 -22.11 14.83
N GLU A 123 1.98 -20.79 14.75
CA GLU A 123 1.82 -20.02 13.53
C GLU A 123 3.12 -20.01 12.72
N TYR A 124 3.01 -19.95 11.38
CA TYR A 124 4.15 -19.86 10.47
C TYR A 124 4.64 -18.41 10.36
N THR A 125 5.04 -17.85 11.49
CA THR A 125 5.62 -16.51 11.58
C THR A 125 6.99 -16.59 12.25
N ALA A 126 7.90 -15.70 11.91
CA ALA A 126 9.22 -15.73 12.50
C ALA A 126 9.19 -15.49 14.02
N SER A 127 8.23 -14.69 14.55
CA SER A 127 8.09 -14.48 16.00
C SER A 127 7.69 -15.77 16.72
N SER A 128 6.67 -16.47 16.22
CA SER A 128 6.18 -17.73 16.79
C SER A 128 7.22 -18.82 16.69
N LEU A 129 7.87 -18.97 15.51
CA LEU A 129 8.93 -19.95 15.30
C LEU A 129 10.16 -19.64 16.18
N ALA A 130 10.58 -18.37 16.26
CA ALA A 130 11.70 -17.98 17.12
C ALA A 130 11.42 -18.21 18.61
N GLN A 131 10.19 -17.95 19.06
CA GLN A 131 9.82 -18.18 20.45
C GLN A 131 9.91 -19.67 20.81
N VAL A 132 9.44 -20.55 19.95
CA VAL A 132 9.51 -22.02 20.17
C VAL A 132 10.95 -22.49 20.17
N VAL A 133 11.79 -22.02 19.21
CA VAL A 133 13.22 -22.40 19.17
C VAL A 133 13.97 -21.91 20.40
N ARG A 134 13.69 -20.69 20.90
CA ARG A 134 14.27 -20.22 22.17
C ARG A 134 13.86 -21.06 23.36
N ARG A 135 12.56 -21.42 23.43
CA ARG A 135 12.07 -22.28 24.50
C ARG A 135 12.73 -23.66 24.46
N TYR A 136 12.95 -24.20 23.25
CA TYR A 136 13.72 -25.43 23.07
C TYR A 136 15.16 -25.28 23.54
N ASN A 137 15.86 -24.22 23.15
CA ASN A 137 17.24 -23.96 23.57
C ASN A 137 17.38 -23.84 25.10
N ALA A 138 16.35 -23.31 25.77
CA ALA A 138 16.30 -23.22 27.24
C ALA A 138 15.98 -24.55 27.94
N CYS A 139 15.47 -25.55 27.22
CA CYS A 139 15.04 -26.84 27.79
C CYS A 139 16.21 -27.73 28.24
N SER A 140 17.40 -27.54 27.71
CA SER A 140 18.49 -28.49 27.82
C SER A 140 19.52 -28.18 28.87
N GLU A 141 19.62 -26.94 29.37
CA GLU A 141 20.57 -26.53 30.41
C GLU A 141 20.10 -25.30 31.17
N PRO A 142 19.92 -25.38 32.53
CA PRO A 142 19.62 -24.21 33.34
C PRO A 142 20.77 -23.20 33.43
N GLU A 143 21.98 -23.54 33.02
CA GLU A 143 23.19 -22.75 33.28
C GLU A 143 24.24 -22.67 32.17
N ALA A 144 24.17 -23.41 31.11
CA ALA A 144 25.08 -23.15 29.99
C ALA A 144 24.58 -21.85 29.31
N VAL A 145 25.27 -20.81 29.61
CA VAL A 145 25.24 -19.52 28.92
C VAL A 145 25.68 -19.72 27.45
N PHE A 146 24.88 -20.42 26.66
CA PHE A 146 24.73 -20.00 25.30
C PHE A 146 24.18 -18.60 25.39
N LYS A 147 25.06 -17.61 25.38
CA LYS A 147 24.69 -16.28 24.97
C LYS A 147 23.97 -16.50 23.65
N SER A 148 22.64 -16.67 23.73
CA SER A 148 21.84 -16.51 22.53
C SER A 148 22.30 -15.15 22.07
N LYS A 149 23.05 -15.10 20.98
CA LYS A 149 23.18 -13.86 20.26
C LYS A 149 21.76 -13.58 19.81
N ASP A 150 20.96 -13.04 20.74
CA ASP A 150 19.75 -12.35 20.39
C ASP A 150 20.22 -11.25 19.47
N THR A 151 20.42 -11.64 18.24
CA THR A 151 20.54 -10.68 17.19
C THR A 151 19.27 -9.86 17.33
N ASN A 152 19.40 -8.54 17.41
CA ASN A 152 18.31 -7.59 17.34
C ASN A 152 17.40 -7.80 16.10
N ALA A 153 17.56 -8.91 15.41
CA ALA A 153 16.71 -9.42 14.32
C ALA A 153 15.25 -9.57 14.73
N LEU A 154 14.95 -9.65 16.02
CA LEU A 154 13.57 -9.55 16.53
C LEU A 154 13.15 -8.12 16.87
N LYS A 155 14.03 -7.13 16.81
CA LYS A 155 13.61 -5.79 16.41
C LYS A 155 13.29 -5.83 14.92
N ARG A 156 12.33 -6.69 14.56
CA ARG A 156 11.69 -6.56 13.28
C ARG A 156 11.30 -5.11 13.14
N GLU A 157 11.61 -4.58 11.99
CA GLU A 157 10.88 -3.45 11.49
C GLU A 157 9.40 -3.81 11.64
N GLY A 158 8.83 -3.47 12.79
CA GLY A 158 7.39 -3.50 13.00
C GLY A 158 6.79 -2.67 11.89
N ALA A 159 5.52 -2.80 11.63
CA ALA A 159 4.84 -1.96 10.68
C ALA A 159 5.33 -0.52 10.86
N ALA A 160 6.10 -0.02 9.90
CA ALA A 160 6.59 1.35 9.98
C ALA A 160 5.40 2.25 9.70
N VAL A 161 5.01 3.00 10.72
CA VAL A 161 3.94 3.98 10.64
C VAL A 161 4.54 5.33 10.31
N ALA A 162 3.94 6.04 9.37
CA ALA A 162 4.35 7.39 9.03
C ALA A 162 3.14 8.33 9.03
N PHE A 163 3.40 9.56 9.46
CA PHE A 163 2.46 10.66 9.43
C PHE A 163 3.10 11.86 8.77
N GLY A 164 2.32 12.64 8.00
CA GLY A 164 2.86 13.80 7.32
C GLY A 164 1.79 14.73 6.75
N VAL A 165 2.26 15.71 6.04
CA VAL A 165 1.44 16.68 5.31
C VAL A 165 1.54 16.43 3.81
N VAL A 166 0.48 16.79 3.11
CA VAL A 166 0.39 16.64 1.65
C VAL A 166 -0.34 17.83 1.07
N GLY A 167 0.12 18.31 -0.07
CA GLY A 167 -0.52 19.39 -0.78
C GLY A 167 -0.16 19.36 -2.27
N GLY A 168 -0.99 19.99 -3.07
CA GLY A 168 -0.76 20.02 -4.51
C GLY A 168 -1.85 20.75 -5.27
N ILE A 169 -1.85 20.56 -6.57
CA ILE A 169 -2.77 21.20 -7.49
C ILE A 169 -3.47 20.13 -8.32
N TYR A 170 -4.78 20.27 -8.46
CA TYR A 170 -5.60 19.41 -9.30
C TYR A 170 -6.20 20.21 -10.46
N LYS A 171 -6.16 19.61 -11.65
CA LYS A 171 -6.99 20.02 -12.78
C LYS A 171 -8.20 19.08 -12.85
N THR A 172 -9.38 19.63 -12.73
CA THR A 172 -10.62 18.89 -12.61
C THR A 172 -11.55 19.22 -13.76
N SER A 173 -12.24 18.22 -14.30
CA SER A 173 -13.24 18.36 -15.34
C SER A 173 -14.52 17.66 -14.89
N MET A 174 -15.65 18.37 -14.98
CA MET A 174 -16.98 17.86 -14.68
C MET A 174 -17.87 18.04 -15.92
N LYS A 175 -18.62 17.01 -16.26
CA LYS A 175 -19.53 17.04 -17.40
C LYS A 175 -20.88 16.50 -17.01
N PHE A 176 -21.92 17.33 -17.17
CA PHE A 176 -23.29 16.92 -16.91
C PHE A 176 -23.84 16.01 -18.01
N GLN A 177 -24.62 15.02 -17.62
CA GLN A 177 -25.34 14.08 -18.48
C GLN A 177 -26.80 14.04 -18.06
N GLY A 178 -27.71 13.81 -19.02
CA GLY A 178 -29.14 13.80 -18.78
C GLY A 178 -29.84 15.07 -19.26
N GLU A 179 -31.08 15.26 -18.85
CA GLU A 179 -31.92 16.42 -19.25
C GLU A 179 -31.71 17.58 -18.29
N ILE A 180 -30.67 18.36 -18.52
CA ILE A 180 -30.32 19.54 -17.74
C ILE A 180 -29.77 20.65 -18.64
N SER A 181 -30.02 21.91 -18.34
CA SER A 181 -29.49 23.06 -19.07
C SER A 181 -27.94 23.10 -19.09
N LEU A 182 -27.32 22.59 -18.05
CA LEU A 182 -25.86 22.54 -17.92
C LEU A 182 -25.17 21.48 -18.80
N ARG A 183 -25.90 20.64 -19.53
CA ARG A 183 -25.38 19.52 -20.33
C ARG A 183 -24.37 19.94 -21.41
N ASN A 184 -24.58 21.14 -21.99
CA ASN A 184 -23.76 21.61 -23.11
C ASN A 184 -22.47 22.26 -22.68
N GLY A 185 -22.26 22.50 -21.37
CA GLY A 185 -21.05 23.07 -20.80
C GLY A 185 -19.98 22.03 -20.49
N THR A 186 -18.72 22.46 -20.53
CA THR A 186 -17.59 21.71 -20.01
C THR A 186 -16.96 22.47 -18.85
N TYR A 187 -17.23 22.01 -17.65
CA TYR A 187 -16.83 22.68 -16.42
C TYR A 187 -15.44 22.23 -16.00
N THR A 188 -14.48 23.13 -16.08
CA THR A 188 -13.10 22.84 -15.67
C THR A 188 -12.71 23.74 -14.50
N SER A 189 -11.92 23.19 -13.59
CA SER A 189 -11.37 23.91 -12.44
C SER A 189 -9.91 23.53 -12.24
N THR A 190 -9.10 24.50 -11.87
CA THR A 190 -7.75 24.26 -11.34
C THR A 190 -7.74 24.70 -9.89
N SER A 191 -7.54 23.76 -8.97
CA SER A 191 -7.74 24.01 -7.54
C SER A 191 -6.59 23.43 -6.71
N PRO A 192 -6.15 24.15 -5.67
CA PRO A 192 -5.24 23.59 -4.68
C PRO A 192 -5.99 22.59 -3.80
N ALA A 193 -5.25 21.59 -3.32
CA ALA A 193 -5.67 20.67 -2.27
C ALA A 193 -4.56 20.54 -1.25
N PHE A 194 -4.91 20.47 0.02
CA PHE A 194 -3.95 20.32 1.11
C PHE A 194 -4.55 19.53 2.26
N GLY A 195 -3.69 18.86 3.01
CA GLY A 195 -4.14 18.04 4.12
C GLY A 195 -3.04 17.26 4.78
N ILE A 196 -3.43 16.18 5.41
CA ILE A 196 -2.57 15.28 6.16
C ILE A 196 -2.66 13.87 5.60
N TYR A 197 -1.67 13.06 5.88
CA TYR A 197 -1.71 11.64 5.57
C TYR A 197 -1.18 10.78 6.70
N PHE A 198 -1.66 9.56 6.72
CA PHE A 198 -1.17 8.47 7.54
C PHE A 198 -0.84 7.30 6.64
N SER A 199 0.30 6.63 6.88
CA SER A 199 0.63 5.41 6.15
C SER A 199 1.24 4.35 7.06
N SER A 200 1.09 3.09 6.64
CA SER A 200 1.65 1.93 7.33
C SER A 200 2.20 0.94 6.32
N THR A 201 3.43 0.48 6.58
CA THR A 201 4.04 -0.61 5.82
C THR A 201 3.73 -1.95 6.49
N PHE A 202 3.65 -3.01 5.69
CA PHE A 202 3.41 -4.37 6.17
C PHE A 202 4.61 -5.27 5.84
N PRO A 203 5.74 -5.14 6.55
CA PRO A 203 6.97 -5.86 6.21
C PRO A 203 6.85 -7.38 6.34
N GLU A 204 5.84 -7.86 7.07
CA GLU A 204 5.55 -9.30 7.17
C GLU A 204 4.92 -9.86 5.90
N LEU A 205 4.08 -9.05 5.22
CA LEU A 205 3.45 -9.41 3.96
C LEU A 205 4.38 -9.11 2.77
N ASN A 206 4.79 -7.85 2.65
CA ASN A 206 5.75 -7.40 1.63
C ASN A 206 6.36 -6.05 2.08
N ARG A 207 7.70 -5.95 2.14
CA ARG A 207 8.42 -4.71 2.54
C ARG A 207 8.22 -3.54 1.57
N ASN A 208 7.73 -3.82 0.37
CA ASN A 208 7.52 -2.81 -0.65
C ASN A 208 6.08 -2.30 -0.68
N LEU A 209 5.17 -2.88 0.11
CA LEU A 209 3.78 -2.46 0.20
C LEU A 209 3.58 -1.46 1.34
N GLU A 210 2.82 -0.41 1.03
CA GLU A 210 2.38 0.61 1.97
C GLU A 210 0.89 0.88 1.75
N LEU A 211 0.12 0.86 2.82
CA LEU A 211 -1.24 1.38 2.82
C LEU A 211 -1.19 2.83 3.29
N ARG A 212 -1.81 3.74 2.52
CA ARG A 212 -1.87 5.15 2.85
C ARG A 212 -3.30 5.67 2.78
N ILE A 213 -3.66 6.48 3.75
CA ILE A 213 -4.90 7.25 3.80
C ILE A 213 -4.54 8.74 3.89
N ASP A 214 -5.17 9.55 3.04
CA ASP A 214 -5.03 11.00 3.10
C ASP A 214 -6.36 11.62 3.57
N ALA A 215 -6.32 12.83 4.11
CA ALA A 215 -7.47 13.70 4.35
C ALA A 215 -7.16 15.07 3.75
N LEU A 216 -7.78 15.37 2.60
CA LEU A 216 -7.49 16.54 1.79
C LEU A 216 -8.68 17.49 1.75
N TYR A 217 -8.49 18.74 2.07
CA TYR A 217 -9.44 19.80 1.77
C TYR A 217 -9.21 20.30 0.35
N GLN A 218 -10.29 20.46 -0.41
CA GLN A 218 -10.27 20.99 -1.78
C GLN A 218 -11.46 21.91 -2.03
N LYS A 219 -11.19 23.06 -2.66
CA LYS A 219 -12.20 23.98 -3.17
C LYS A 219 -12.22 23.92 -4.69
N LEU A 220 -13.35 23.57 -5.26
CA LEU A 220 -13.58 23.47 -6.70
C LEU A 220 -14.41 24.65 -7.16
N ASP A 221 -13.89 25.44 -8.08
CA ASP A 221 -14.56 26.58 -8.68
C ASP A 221 -14.72 26.31 -10.18
N TYR A 222 -15.93 26.05 -10.63
CA TYR A 222 -16.24 25.83 -12.03
C TYR A 222 -17.03 27.02 -12.57
N SER A 223 -16.65 27.50 -13.73
CA SER A 223 -17.41 28.51 -14.46
C SER A 223 -17.44 28.16 -15.94
N ASP A 224 -18.58 28.32 -16.57
CA ASP A 224 -18.72 28.18 -18.01
C ASP A 224 -19.72 29.19 -18.53
N LEU A 225 -19.46 29.69 -19.74
CA LEU A 225 -20.34 30.59 -20.46
C LEU A 225 -20.85 29.87 -21.71
N TYR A 226 -22.17 29.65 -21.76
CA TYR A 226 -22.83 29.02 -22.88
C TYR A 226 -23.71 30.04 -23.59
N VAL A 227 -23.61 30.11 -24.91
CA VAL A 227 -24.48 30.97 -25.75
C VAL A 227 -25.41 30.08 -26.56
N ALA A 228 -26.69 30.11 -26.28
CA ALA A 228 -27.70 29.43 -27.06
C ALA A 228 -28.44 30.41 -27.97
N LYS A 229 -28.78 29.99 -29.18
CA LYS A 229 -29.72 30.72 -30.04
C LYS A 229 -31.12 30.25 -29.69
N GLY A 230 -31.93 31.14 -29.15
CA GLY A 230 -33.37 30.89 -28.87
C GLY A 230 -34.19 30.77 -30.15
N PHE A 231 -35.47 30.36 -30.01
CA PHE A 231 -36.42 30.08 -31.10
C PHE A 231 -36.72 31.29 -32.02
N SER A 232 -36.41 32.52 -31.63
CA SER A 232 -36.67 33.75 -32.38
C SER A 232 -35.44 34.62 -32.60
N SER A 233 -34.31 34.05 -32.93
CA SER A 233 -33.04 34.78 -33.12
C SER A 233 -32.53 35.56 -31.91
N VAL A 234 -33.16 35.37 -30.73
CA VAL A 234 -32.73 35.98 -29.50
C VAL A 234 -31.53 35.19 -28.97
N GLU A 235 -30.39 35.84 -28.81
CA GLU A 235 -29.24 35.23 -28.14
C GLU A 235 -29.52 35.12 -26.65
N LEU A 236 -29.53 33.89 -26.15
CA LEU A 236 -29.55 33.58 -24.72
C LEU A 236 -28.12 33.27 -24.26
N ARG A 237 -27.58 34.12 -23.39
CA ARG A 237 -26.26 33.91 -22.76
C ARG A 237 -26.50 33.34 -21.36
N GLU A 238 -26.02 32.16 -21.13
CA GLU A 238 -26.07 31.51 -19.82
C GLU A 238 -24.65 31.35 -19.24
N GLN A 239 -24.45 31.93 -18.07
CA GLN A 239 -23.22 31.80 -17.31
C GLN A 239 -23.50 30.96 -16.04
N ALA A 240 -22.94 29.79 -15.97
CA ALA A 240 -23.00 28.96 -14.78
C ALA A 240 -21.76 29.12 -13.92
N SER A 241 -21.96 29.29 -12.63
CA SER A 241 -20.89 29.28 -11.60
C SER A 241 -21.22 28.27 -10.54
N LEU A 242 -20.36 27.25 -10.40
CA LEU A 242 -20.54 26.13 -9.46
C LEU A 242 -19.34 26.05 -8.54
N GLN A 243 -19.56 26.24 -7.26
CA GLN A 243 -18.52 26.18 -6.24
C GLN A 243 -18.81 25.01 -5.29
N PHE A 244 -17.81 24.17 -5.04
CA PHE A 244 -17.91 23.06 -4.11
C PHE A 244 -16.70 23.06 -3.18
N GLN A 245 -16.93 22.94 -1.89
CA GLN A 245 -15.89 22.72 -0.90
C GLN A 245 -16.04 21.31 -0.36
N ARG A 246 -14.99 20.50 -0.43
CA ARG A 246 -15.06 19.09 -0.05
C ARG A 246 -13.87 18.64 0.77
N LEU A 247 -14.12 17.63 1.60
CA LEU A 247 -13.11 16.79 2.20
C LEU A 247 -12.96 15.52 1.34
N LEU A 248 -11.77 15.28 0.82
CA LEU A 248 -11.44 14.11 -0.01
C LEU A 248 -10.59 13.16 0.82
N VAL A 249 -11.00 11.89 0.91
CA VAL A 249 -10.34 10.86 1.72
C VAL A 249 -9.95 9.67 0.83
N PRO A 250 -8.77 9.72 0.19
CA PRO A 250 -8.22 8.61 -0.58
C PRO A 250 -7.64 7.52 0.34
N LEU A 251 -7.93 6.26 0.02
CA LEU A 251 -7.28 5.07 0.56
C LEU A 251 -6.51 4.41 -0.57
N GLN A 252 -5.20 4.28 -0.41
CA GLN A 252 -4.27 3.86 -1.47
C GLN A 252 -3.42 2.69 -1.02
N LEU A 253 -3.25 1.70 -1.89
CA LEU A 253 -2.22 0.69 -1.78
C LEU A 253 -1.07 1.07 -2.71
N ARG A 254 0.12 1.27 -2.15
CA ARG A 254 1.35 1.70 -2.83
C ARG A 254 2.34 0.55 -2.92
N TYR A 255 2.97 0.38 -4.06
CA TYR A 255 4.07 -0.53 -4.26
C TYR A 255 5.34 0.24 -4.62
N TYR A 256 6.37 0.14 -3.78
CA TYR A 256 7.67 0.78 -3.94
C TYR A 256 8.65 -0.12 -4.67
N PHE A 257 9.31 0.39 -5.70
CA PHE A 257 10.42 -0.30 -6.35
C PHE A 257 11.70 -0.10 -5.55
N ARG A 258 12.53 -1.14 -5.48
CA ARG A 258 13.78 -1.08 -4.71
C ARG A 258 14.83 -0.25 -5.43
N THR A 259 15.19 0.88 -4.82
CA THR A 259 16.36 1.68 -5.18
C THR A 259 16.92 2.35 -3.93
N ASN A 260 18.20 2.77 -3.94
CA ASN A 260 18.87 3.18 -2.71
C ASN A 260 18.46 4.58 -2.19
N LEU A 261 18.39 5.58 -3.04
CA LEU A 261 18.17 6.98 -2.65
C LEU A 261 16.80 7.49 -3.12
N LEU A 262 16.41 7.11 -4.30
CA LEU A 262 15.16 7.45 -4.97
C LEU A 262 14.28 6.21 -5.02
N ARG A 263 13.08 6.28 -4.47
CA ARG A 263 12.13 5.16 -4.44
C ARG A 263 10.92 5.47 -5.31
N PRO A 264 10.91 5.03 -6.58
CA PRO A 264 9.71 5.09 -7.40
C PRO A 264 8.62 4.22 -6.80
N TYR A 265 7.36 4.62 -6.98
CA TYR A 265 6.22 3.82 -6.58
C TYR A 265 5.05 4.02 -7.54
N VAL A 266 4.20 3.01 -7.60
CA VAL A 266 2.89 3.06 -8.23
C VAL A 266 1.82 2.79 -7.18
N PHE A 267 0.62 3.26 -7.42
CA PHE A 267 -0.48 3.03 -6.49
C PHE A 267 -1.82 2.97 -7.22
N ALA A 268 -2.74 2.30 -6.56
CA ALA A 268 -4.15 2.30 -6.90
C ALA A 268 -4.96 2.35 -5.61
N GLY A 269 -6.21 2.79 -5.71
CA GLY A 269 -7.05 2.89 -4.54
C GLY A 269 -8.46 3.36 -4.85
N VAL A 270 -9.17 3.61 -3.77
CA VAL A 270 -10.51 4.18 -3.77
C VAL A 270 -10.51 5.47 -2.96
N HIS A 271 -11.47 6.33 -3.21
CA HIS A 271 -11.65 7.51 -2.37
C HIS A 271 -13.13 7.76 -2.10
N GLY A 272 -13.39 8.31 -0.92
CA GLY A 272 -14.63 8.97 -0.61
C GLY A 272 -14.44 10.47 -0.55
N SER A 273 -15.46 11.24 -0.87
CA SER A 273 -15.47 12.67 -0.61
C SER A 273 -16.77 13.10 0.05
N TYR A 274 -16.65 14.09 0.93
CA TYR A 274 -17.78 14.67 1.63
C TYR A 274 -17.87 16.16 1.32
N LEU A 275 -19.04 16.59 0.88
CA LEU A 275 -19.34 17.96 0.52
C LEU A 275 -19.59 18.79 1.78
N LEU A 276 -18.71 19.77 2.03
CA LEU A 276 -18.79 20.66 3.20
C LEU A 276 -19.75 21.82 2.92
N SER A 277 -19.62 22.43 1.74
CA SER A 277 -20.49 23.51 1.29
C SER A 277 -20.52 23.58 -0.24
N TYR A 278 -21.57 24.16 -0.77
CA TYR A 278 -21.70 24.42 -2.20
C TYR A 278 -22.44 25.74 -2.46
N SER A 279 -22.19 26.32 -3.62
CA SER A 279 -22.94 27.43 -4.19
C SER A 279 -23.09 27.20 -5.69
N THR A 280 -24.29 27.29 -6.20
CA THR A 280 -24.58 27.07 -7.63
C THR A 280 -25.44 28.23 -8.16
N GLN A 281 -24.93 28.95 -9.14
CA GLN A 281 -25.61 30.09 -9.74
C GLN A 281 -25.65 29.94 -11.26
N LEU A 282 -26.79 30.24 -11.85
CA LEU A 282 -27.01 30.38 -13.29
C LEU A 282 -27.52 31.76 -13.58
N ARG A 283 -26.75 32.56 -14.27
CA ARG A 283 -27.08 33.86 -14.78
C ARG A 283 -27.46 33.73 -16.25
N SER A 284 -28.70 34.11 -16.57
CA SER A 284 -29.25 34.10 -17.94
C SER A 284 -29.49 35.53 -18.39
N GLU A 285 -28.94 35.90 -19.55
CA GLU A 285 -29.07 37.20 -20.17
C GLU A 285 -29.69 37.05 -21.56
N TYR A 286 -30.75 37.74 -21.84
CA TYR A 286 -31.39 37.79 -23.14
C TYR A 286 -32.04 39.15 -23.39
N THR A 287 -32.31 39.49 -24.64
CA THR A 287 -32.97 40.74 -25.01
C THR A 287 -34.43 40.46 -25.41
N ALA A 288 -35.39 41.07 -24.69
CA ALA A 288 -36.80 40.99 -25.01
C ALA A 288 -37.32 42.37 -25.39
N GLY A 289 -37.88 42.54 -26.61
CA GLY A 289 -38.37 43.82 -27.06
C GLY A 289 -37.39 44.98 -27.08
N GLY A 290 -36.08 44.67 -27.28
CA GLY A 290 -34.99 45.67 -27.25
C GLY A 290 -34.48 45.99 -25.84
N VAL A 291 -35.03 45.41 -24.80
CA VAL A 291 -34.60 45.62 -23.40
C VAL A 291 -33.81 44.40 -22.93
N PRO A 292 -32.57 44.59 -22.35
CA PRO A 292 -31.85 43.50 -21.77
C PRO A 292 -32.53 43.00 -20.48
N VAL A 293 -32.75 41.70 -20.42
CA VAL A 293 -33.28 41.00 -19.23
C VAL A 293 -32.20 40.12 -18.65
N VAL A 294 -31.94 40.30 -17.36
CA VAL A 294 -30.96 39.48 -16.60
C VAL A 294 -31.73 38.73 -15.50
N THR A 295 -31.59 37.42 -15.48
CA THR A 295 -32.18 36.57 -14.47
C THR A 295 -31.09 35.74 -13.77
N ASN A 296 -31.13 35.75 -12.44
CA ASN A 296 -30.25 34.90 -11.62
C ASN A 296 -31.12 33.83 -10.93
N LYS A 297 -30.71 32.56 -11.06
CA LYS A 297 -31.36 31.42 -10.40
C LYS A 297 -30.33 30.42 -9.93
N GLU A 298 -30.73 29.48 -9.09
CA GLU A 298 -29.88 28.34 -8.75
C GLU A 298 -29.63 27.48 -9.99
N ALA A 299 -28.37 27.12 -10.24
CA ALA A 299 -27.98 26.29 -11.39
C ALA A 299 -28.41 24.82 -11.20
N LEU A 300 -28.42 24.34 -9.95
CA LEU A 300 -28.82 23.00 -9.56
C LEU A 300 -29.84 23.05 -8.45
N ASN A 301 -30.88 22.20 -8.56
CA ASN A 301 -31.83 22.04 -7.47
C ASN A 301 -31.12 21.45 -6.24
N PRO A 302 -31.24 22.07 -5.05
CA PRO A 302 -30.61 21.54 -3.82
C PRO A 302 -31.01 20.09 -3.50
N GLY A 303 -32.20 19.66 -3.90
CA GLY A 303 -32.71 18.31 -3.66
C GLY A 303 -31.98 17.20 -4.43
N ILE A 304 -31.20 17.53 -5.47
CA ILE A 304 -30.44 16.56 -6.24
C ILE A 304 -28.92 16.58 -5.88
N ILE A 305 -28.50 17.45 -4.95
CA ILE A 305 -27.09 17.53 -4.54
C ILE A 305 -26.86 16.58 -3.37
N GLY A 306 -26.10 15.52 -3.64
CA GLY A 306 -25.65 14.56 -2.64
C GLY A 306 -24.47 15.11 -1.82
N LYS A 307 -24.42 14.73 -0.54
CA LYS A 307 -23.33 15.14 0.37
C LYS A 307 -22.09 14.27 0.24
N SER A 308 -22.19 13.08 -0.32
CA SER A 308 -21.08 12.13 -0.46
C SER A 308 -20.91 11.68 -1.89
N ASP A 309 -19.67 11.38 -2.23
CA ASP A 309 -19.27 10.88 -3.54
C ASP A 309 -18.13 9.88 -3.38
N TYR A 310 -18.05 8.92 -4.30
CA TYR A 310 -17.06 7.85 -4.27
C TYR A 310 -16.41 7.71 -5.64
N GLY A 311 -15.17 7.23 -5.62
CA GLY A 311 -14.41 7.05 -6.83
C GLY A 311 -13.23 6.14 -6.70
N VAL A 312 -12.51 6.04 -7.80
CA VAL A 312 -11.27 5.27 -7.91
C VAL A 312 -10.12 6.20 -8.26
N LEU A 313 -8.94 5.81 -7.86
CA LEU A 313 -7.73 6.58 -8.13
C LEU A 313 -6.55 5.66 -8.47
N GLY A 314 -5.60 6.23 -9.17
CA GLY A 314 -4.33 5.57 -9.46
C GLY A 314 -3.27 6.57 -9.87
N GLY A 315 -2.03 6.13 -9.82
CA GLY A 315 -0.94 7.01 -10.19
C GLY A 315 0.44 6.43 -9.91
N ALA A 316 1.42 7.30 -10.03
CA ALA A 316 2.82 6.99 -9.76
C ALA A 316 3.51 8.14 -9.07
N GLY A 317 4.61 7.85 -8.39
CA GLY A 317 5.37 8.88 -7.70
C GLY A 317 6.80 8.48 -7.42
N LEU A 318 7.51 9.42 -6.83
CA LEU A 318 8.90 9.31 -6.42
C LEU A 318 9.01 9.73 -4.95
N SER A 319 9.67 8.92 -4.14
CA SER A 319 9.96 9.24 -2.74
C SER A 319 11.45 9.37 -2.52
N PHE A 320 11.87 10.46 -1.90
CA PHE A 320 13.25 10.77 -1.53
C PHE A 320 13.41 10.68 -0.03
N LYS A 321 14.35 9.89 0.44
CA LYS A 321 14.69 9.86 1.86
C LYS A 321 15.50 11.09 2.25
N ALA A 322 14.99 11.93 3.13
CA ALA A 322 15.62 13.12 3.67
C ALA A 322 16.07 12.87 5.12
N GLY A 323 16.98 11.92 5.35
CA GLY A 323 17.47 11.52 6.67
C GLY A 323 16.82 10.24 7.20
N LYS A 324 16.94 10.00 8.53
CA LYS A 324 16.54 8.72 9.15
C LYS A 324 15.01 8.52 9.25
N ARG A 325 14.22 9.61 9.36
CA ARG A 325 12.78 9.56 9.61
C ARG A 325 11.95 10.49 8.72
N ARG A 326 12.57 11.18 7.76
CA ARG A 326 11.89 12.12 6.88
C ARG A 326 11.96 11.64 5.45
N ALA A 327 10.88 11.81 4.72
CA ALA A 327 10.83 11.57 3.29
C ALA A 327 10.03 12.70 2.61
N ILE A 328 10.39 13.03 1.38
CA ILE A 328 9.66 13.94 0.52
C ILE A 328 9.16 13.12 -0.66
N GLY A 329 7.87 13.16 -0.91
CA GLY A 329 7.23 12.45 -2.01
C GLY A 329 6.68 13.42 -3.05
N PHE A 330 6.83 13.06 -4.33
CA PHE A 330 6.18 13.71 -5.47
C PHE A 330 5.28 12.67 -6.12
N GLU A 331 4.05 13.06 -6.45
CA GLU A 331 3.02 12.14 -6.92
C GLU A 331 2.23 12.76 -8.06
N LEU A 332 2.00 11.96 -9.12
CA LEU A 332 1.03 12.25 -10.15
C LEU A 332 -0.14 11.29 -9.98
N ARG A 333 -1.33 11.85 -9.89
CA ARG A 333 -2.56 11.14 -9.54
C ARG A 333 -3.65 11.40 -10.57
N ALA A 334 -4.35 10.36 -10.98
CA ALA A 334 -5.58 10.44 -11.76
C ALA A 334 -6.73 9.85 -10.94
N GLU A 335 -7.87 10.51 -10.94
CA GLU A 335 -9.05 10.12 -10.17
C GLU A 335 -10.31 10.26 -11.01
N ARG A 336 -11.27 9.36 -10.77
CA ARG A 336 -12.61 9.42 -11.36
C ARG A 336 -13.64 9.11 -10.29
N ASN A 337 -14.65 9.95 -10.18
CA ASN A 337 -15.75 9.83 -9.25
C ASN A 337 -17.10 10.13 -9.90
N GLY A 338 -18.19 9.76 -9.23
CA GLY A 338 -19.56 9.92 -9.72
C GLY A 338 -20.04 11.36 -9.73
N GLY A 339 -19.42 12.21 -8.88
CA GLY A 339 -19.83 13.59 -8.66
C GLY A 339 -20.93 13.73 -7.60
N PHE A 340 -21.25 14.98 -7.26
CA PHE A 340 -22.21 15.29 -6.18
C PHE A 340 -23.66 15.35 -6.62
N VAL A 341 -23.99 14.89 -7.83
CA VAL A 341 -25.38 14.87 -8.31
C VAL A 341 -25.98 13.48 -8.05
N SER A 342 -27.00 13.44 -7.20
CA SER A 342 -27.73 12.24 -6.82
C SER A 342 -29.15 12.26 -7.44
N SER A 343 -29.23 11.93 -8.72
CA SER A 343 -30.52 11.86 -9.45
C SER A 343 -30.52 10.62 -10.36
N PRO A 344 -31.65 9.94 -10.53
CA PRO A 344 -31.73 8.80 -11.46
C PRO A 344 -31.51 9.16 -12.93
N THR A 345 -31.81 10.42 -13.31
CA THR A 345 -31.79 10.89 -14.71
C THR A 345 -30.65 11.84 -15.02
N ILE A 346 -29.95 12.36 -14.00
CA ILE A 346 -28.89 13.35 -14.15
C ILE A 346 -27.64 12.84 -13.43
N SER A 347 -26.50 12.85 -14.11
CA SER A 347 -25.20 12.55 -13.51
C SER A 347 -24.17 13.63 -13.88
N ALA A 348 -23.18 13.80 -13.03
CA ALA A 348 -22.11 14.78 -13.24
C ALA A 348 -20.75 14.19 -12.82
N PRO A 349 -20.24 13.17 -13.54
CA PRO A 349 -18.96 12.56 -13.19
C PRO A 349 -17.82 13.58 -13.24
N ILE A 350 -16.90 13.44 -12.30
CA ILE A 350 -15.73 14.28 -12.15
C ILE A 350 -14.50 13.46 -12.47
N ILE A 351 -13.65 13.96 -13.37
CA ILE A 351 -12.32 13.43 -13.66
C ILE A 351 -11.32 14.48 -13.21
N GLN A 352 -10.31 14.06 -12.48
CA GLN A 352 -9.27 14.98 -12.04
C GLN A 352 -7.86 14.38 -12.13
N TYR A 353 -6.90 15.26 -12.42
CA TYR A 353 -5.48 14.96 -12.46
C TYR A 353 -4.77 15.87 -11.47
N GLY A 354 -3.95 15.29 -10.61
CA GLY A 354 -3.27 16.04 -9.55
C GLY A 354 -1.77 15.82 -9.57
N GLY A 355 -1.03 16.90 -9.28
CA GLY A 355 0.37 16.87 -8.90
C GLY A 355 0.49 17.23 -7.42
N LEU A 356 1.01 16.30 -6.59
CA LEU A 356 1.09 16.48 -5.15
C LEU A 356 2.52 16.34 -4.64
N VAL A 357 2.80 17.06 -3.58
CA VAL A 357 4.02 16.93 -2.77
C VAL A 357 3.62 16.52 -1.36
N SER A 358 4.33 15.55 -0.80
CA SER A 358 4.13 15.12 0.58
C SER A 358 5.43 15.18 1.37
N ILE A 359 5.32 15.53 2.65
CA ILE A 359 6.46 15.62 3.57
C ILE A 359 6.12 14.76 4.79
N GLN A 360 6.95 13.74 5.02
CA GLN A 360 6.86 12.90 6.21
C GLN A 360 7.45 13.64 7.41
N LEU A 361 6.69 13.68 8.52
CA LEU A 361 7.06 14.33 9.76
C LEU A 361 7.61 13.34 10.80
N PHE A 362 7.00 12.13 10.85
CA PHE A 362 7.36 11.05 11.78
C PHE A 362 7.46 9.72 11.08
#